data_5027e014011804f87f2273bb3c6ad76e
#
_entry.id   5027e014011804f87f2273bb3c6ad76e
#
_cell.length_a   1.000
_cell.length_b   1.000
_cell.length_c   1.000
_cell.angle_alpha   90.00
_cell.angle_beta   90.00
_cell.angle_gamma   90.00
#
_symmetry.space_group_name_H-M   'P 1'
#
loop_
_entity.id
_entity.type
_entity.pdbx_description
1 polymer ?
#
loop_
_entity_poly.entity_id
_entity_poly.type
_entity_poly.pdbx_seq_one_letter_code
_entity_poly.pdbx_strand_id
1 'polypeptide(L)'
;MKKVLSMVLLGAMVSAVETGAQDAAAVIEAAAKAMGTTSLQSVQYSGTGSVFMMGQNVRPEAPWPQFTVTKYNAGVRYDAPAFREELVRIDTAKPARGGGAGGYSAATGQGGMRPIIGEQTLIRQLTPRTDTGYLQIWMTPHGFLKAAAANKATVGNAGGRRTLSFQAQGKYTVTGTLTDQNLVERVETRVDNELLGDMLVEAVYSGYRDYNGVKFPTRVVERRGGHPTLDITVSAVQPNGAAALEIRETPPAAPPGVTATSERLGDGLWAITAGLQSVLVEFADHLVVIEALGNDARSHAVMAEARRLVPNKPIRYLVTTHAHFDHSGGVRAFAAEGITIVTHEVNKPFFEKVLTLPHRINPDSMAKSNRKAVVEGFGAKRVMTDARNTLELHHIRGNYHNDGLLMAYLPKEKLLVQADAFHPRPGATWSYPSPPQFTVNLYENIQAQELDVARVLHIHGGIDPIAVVAKAAGRP
;
A
#
# COMPACT_ATOMS: atom_id res chain seq x y z
N MET A 1 -34.58 29.82 48.83
CA MET A 1 -34.71 28.39 48.47
C MET A 1 -34.18 28.15 47.04
N LYS A 2 -32.87 28.05 46.86
CA LYS A 2 -32.19 27.65 45.60
C LYS A 2 -30.71 27.45 45.87
N LYS A 3 -30.31 26.29 46.50
CA LYS A 3 -28.93 25.81 46.61
C LYS A 3 -28.92 24.39 47.18
N VAL A 4 -29.41 23.39 46.46
CA VAL A 4 -29.19 21.95 46.80
C VAL A 4 -29.38 21.05 45.57
N LEU A 5 -28.95 21.42 44.38
CA LEU A 5 -29.11 20.53 43.22
C LEU A 5 -27.85 20.29 42.39
N SER A 6 -26.68 20.72 42.89
CA SER A 6 -25.44 20.58 42.06
C SER A 6 -24.43 19.54 42.56
N MET A 7 -24.76 18.73 43.53
CA MET A 7 -23.77 17.81 44.15
C MET A 7 -24.00 16.34 43.89
N VAL A 8 -25.06 15.97 43.19
CA VAL A 8 -25.38 14.54 42.95
C VAL A 8 -24.90 14.03 41.56
N LEU A 9 -24.61 14.91 40.61
CA LEU A 9 -24.17 14.46 39.26
C LEU A 9 -22.68 14.12 39.16
N LEU A 10 -21.81 14.57 40.07
CA LEU A 10 -20.36 14.27 40.00
C LEU A 10 -19.99 12.88 40.52
N GLY A 11 -20.81 12.31 41.42
CA GLY A 11 -20.56 10.98 41.99
C GLY A 11 -20.91 9.81 41.09
N ALA A 12 -21.83 9.99 40.14
CA ALA A 12 -22.26 8.92 39.23
C ALA A 12 -21.31 8.70 38.05
N MET A 13 -20.56 9.72 37.64
CA MET A 13 -19.57 9.58 36.53
C MET A 13 -18.29 8.89 36.98
N VAL A 14 -17.85 9.07 38.23
CA VAL A 14 -16.64 8.41 38.75
C VAL A 14 -16.89 6.91 38.96
N SER A 15 -18.06 6.53 39.43
CA SER A 15 -18.39 5.11 39.67
C SER A 15 -18.60 4.32 38.34
N ALA A 16 -19.08 4.95 37.26
CA ALA A 16 -19.24 4.29 35.97
C ALA A 16 -17.89 4.01 35.26
N VAL A 17 -16.89 4.87 35.47
CA VAL A 17 -15.53 4.67 34.90
C VAL A 17 -14.78 3.60 35.70
N GLU A 18 -14.91 3.53 37.02
CA GLU A 18 -14.27 2.50 37.85
C GLU A 18 -14.86 1.10 37.64
N THR A 19 -16.18 0.99 37.46
CA THR A 19 -16.81 -0.31 37.18
C THR A 19 -16.43 -0.85 35.81
N GLY A 20 -16.37 0.01 34.77
CA GLY A 20 -15.95 -0.39 33.43
C GLY A 20 -14.46 -0.81 33.35
N ALA A 21 -13.58 -0.23 34.14
CA ALA A 21 -12.18 -0.59 34.23
C ALA A 21 -11.96 -1.92 35.01
N GLN A 22 -12.71 -2.16 36.05
CA GLN A 22 -12.67 -3.43 36.79
C GLN A 22 -13.21 -4.59 35.93
N ASP A 23 -14.28 -4.38 35.18
CA ASP A 23 -14.82 -5.37 34.25
C ASP A 23 -13.79 -5.70 33.14
N ALA A 24 -13.06 -4.71 32.61
CA ALA A 24 -12.04 -4.95 31.63
C ALA A 24 -10.86 -5.79 32.14
N ALA A 25 -10.39 -5.51 33.37
CA ALA A 25 -9.32 -6.30 33.99
C ALA A 25 -9.70 -7.77 34.15
N ALA A 26 -10.91 -8.04 34.60
CA ALA A 26 -11.42 -9.41 34.76
C ALA A 26 -11.55 -10.15 33.43
N VAL A 27 -12.00 -9.44 32.36
CA VAL A 27 -12.10 -10.01 31.00
C VAL A 27 -10.73 -10.31 30.43
N ILE A 28 -9.77 -9.40 30.59
CA ILE A 28 -8.39 -9.58 30.14
C ILE A 28 -7.75 -10.77 30.86
N GLU A 29 -7.92 -10.86 32.20
CA GLU A 29 -7.39 -11.96 32.99
C GLU A 29 -7.97 -13.31 32.55
N ALA A 30 -9.29 -13.38 32.36
CA ALA A 30 -9.96 -14.59 31.87
C ALA A 30 -9.44 -15.01 30.50
N ALA A 31 -9.26 -14.06 29.57
CA ALA A 31 -8.72 -14.32 28.23
C ALA A 31 -7.23 -14.72 28.29
N ALA A 32 -6.42 -14.03 29.09
CA ALA A 32 -5.01 -14.35 29.27
C ALA A 32 -4.82 -15.75 29.87
N LYS A 33 -5.64 -16.15 30.84
CA LYS A 33 -5.66 -17.50 31.43
C LYS A 33 -6.10 -18.53 30.37
N ALA A 34 -7.19 -18.27 29.65
CA ALA A 34 -7.71 -19.19 28.63
C ALA A 34 -6.69 -19.45 27.51
N MET A 35 -5.88 -18.46 27.17
CA MET A 35 -4.89 -18.52 26.09
C MET A 35 -3.46 -18.85 26.55
N GLY A 36 -3.19 -18.90 27.88
CA GLY A 36 -1.82 -19.09 28.38
C GLY A 36 -0.89 -17.90 28.15
N THR A 37 -1.44 -16.68 28.07
CA THR A 37 -0.69 -15.46 27.71
C THR A 37 0.23 -14.98 28.85
N THR A 38 -0.09 -15.27 30.11
CA THR A 38 0.56 -14.67 31.29
C THR A 38 2.07 -14.91 31.32
N SER A 39 2.51 -16.15 31.07
CA SER A 39 3.94 -16.53 31.05
C SER A 39 4.59 -16.47 29.67
N LEU A 40 3.85 -16.07 28.63
CA LEU A 40 4.34 -16.06 27.27
C LEU A 40 5.18 -14.79 27.01
N GLN A 41 6.48 -14.93 26.79
CA GLN A 41 7.40 -13.83 26.44
C GLN A 41 7.60 -13.71 24.93
N SER A 42 7.48 -14.83 24.20
CA SER A 42 7.61 -14.84 22.76
C SER A 42 6.85 -16.01 22.14
N VAL A 43 6.62 -15.96 20.84
CA VAL A 43 6.09 -17.10 20.08
C VAL A 43 6.77 -17.16 18.72
N GLN A 44 7.16 -18.36 18.30
CA GLN A 44 7.56 -18.64 16.93
C GLN A 44 6.55 -19.60 16.32
N TYR A 45 6.17 -19.35 15.04
CA TYR A 45 5.24 -20.22 14.34
C TYR A 45 5.60 -20.32 12.88
N SER A 46 5.25 -21.45 12.25
CA SER A 46 5.50 -21.70 10.84
C SER A 46 4.26 -22.30 10.18
N GLY A 47 4.24 -22.19 8.82
CA GLY A 47 3.11 -22.67 8.05
C GLY A 47 3.28 -22.48 6.54
N THR A 48 2.16 -22.56 5.85
CA THR A 48 2.03 -22.33 4.40
C THR A 48 0.73 -21.58 4.12
N GLY A 49 0.56 -21.04 2.92
CA GLY A 49 -0.69 -20.36 2.59
C GLY A 49 -0.58 -19.43 1.40
N SER A 50 -1.06 -18.20 1.57
CA SER A 50 -1.09 -17.20 0.51
C SER A 50 -0.74 -15.81 1.01
N VAL A 51 -0.10 -15.01 0.17
CA VAL A 51 0.10 -13.58 0.35
C VAL A 51 -0.45 -12.83 -0.86
N PHE A 52 -0.98 -11.62 -0.62
CA PHE A 52 -1.65 -10.83 -1.65
C PHE A 52 -0.96 -9.47 -1.79
N MET A 53 -0.81 -9.00 -3.02
CA MET A 53 -0.12 -7.74 -3.32
C MET A 53 -1.08 -6.57 -3.33
N MET A 54 -1.09 -5.85 -2.22
CA MET A 54 -1.95 -4.69 -2.01
C MET A 54 -1.82 -3.65 -3.13
N GLY A 55 -2.95 -3.28 -3.72
CA GLY A 55 -3.02 -2.21 -4.73
C GLY A 55 -2.39 -2.54 -6.08
N GLN A 56 -2.16 -3.83 -6.38
CA GLN A 56 -1.51 -4.30 -7.62
C GLN A 56 -2.47 -5.10 -8.52
N ASN A 57 -3.77 -4.87 -8.40
CA ASN A 57 -4.82 -5.57 -9.12
C ASN A 57 -4.85 -5.22 -10.61
N VAL A 58 -5.25 -6.18 -11.44
CA VAL A 58 -5.36 -6.00 -12.90
C VAL A 58 -6.38 -4.93 -13.30
N ARG A 59 -7.35 -4.63 -12.43
CA ARG A 59 -8.31 -3.51 -12.52
C ARG A 59 -8.85 -3.19 -11.12
N PRO A 60 -9.35 -1.99 -10.88
CA PRO A 60 -9.70 -1.52 -9.53
C PRO A 60 -10.61 -2.44 -8.70
N GLU A 61 -11.57 -3.13 -9.32
CA GLU A 61 -12.52 -4.01 -8.63
C GLU A 61 -12.03 -5.46 -8.52
N ALA A 62 -10.93 -5.82 -9.21
CA ALA A 62 -10.41 -7.17 -9.16
C ALA A 62 -9.73 -7.44 -7.81
N PRO A 63 -9.68 -8.72 -7.38
CA PRO A 63 -8.87 -9.10 -6.22
C PRO A 63 -7.40 -8.73 -6.41
N TRP A 64 -6.73 -8.48 -5.29
CA TRP A 64 -5.28 -8.31 -5.33
C TRP A 64 -4.58 -9.59 -5.77
N PRO A 65 -3.50 -9.49 -6.54
CA PRO A 65 -2.75 -10.64 -7.01
C PRO A 65 -2.30 -11.54 -5.87
N GLN A 66 -2.64 -12.82 -5.96
CA GLN A 66 -2.30 -13.85 -4.99
C GLN A 66 -1.01 -14.56 -5.38
N PHE A 67 -0.18 -14.85 -4.38
CA PHE A 67 1.00 -15.70 -4.47
C PHE A 67 0.89 -16.84 -3.47
N THR A 68 1.30 -18.04 -3.87
CA THR A 68 1.36 -19.18 -2.98
C THR A 68 2.59 -19.07 -2.08
N VAL A 69 2.38 -19.18 -0.77
CA VAL A 69 3.45 -19.22 0.23
C VAL A 69 3.78 -20.67 0.53
N THR A 70 4.96 -21.10 0.06
CA THR A 70 5.46 -22.49 0.24
C THR A 70 6.14 -22.68 1.59
N LYS A 71 6.66 -21.60 2.18
CA LYS A 71 7.27 -21.58 3.50
C LYS A 71 6.96 -20.26 4.19
N TYR A 72 6.47 -20.33 5.42
CA TYR A 72 6.22 -19.20 6.28
C TYR A 72 6.84 -19.43 7.65
N ASN A 73 7.61 -18.47 8.14
CA ASN A 73 8.12 -18.45 9.51
C ASN A 73 7.93 -17.06 10.08
N ALA A 74 7.33 -16.98 11.25
CA ALA A 74 7.21 -15.73 11.99
C ALA A 74 7.58 -15.91 13.44
N GLY A 75 8.12 -14.86 14.03
CA GLY A 75 8.41 -14.77 15.43
C GLY A 75 8.01 -13.43 16.00
N VAL A 76 7.44 -13.46 17.18
CA VAL A 76 7.01 -12.27 17.93
C VAL A 76 7.62 -12.31 19.31
N ARG A 77 8.24 -11.22 19.73
CA ARG A 77 8.67 -10.99 21.11
C ARG A 77 7.76 -9.98 21.77
N TYR A 78 7.35 -10.26 22.97
CA TYR A 78 6.44 -9.42 23.76
C TYR A 78 7.16 -8.73 24.92
N ASP A 79 8.20 -9.35 25.47
CA ASP A 79 9.07 -8.81 26.53
C ASP A 79 9.95 -7.65 26.03
N ALA A 80 10.53 -7.84 24.86
CA ALA A 80 11.25 -6.81 24.10
C ALA A 80 10.59 -6.72 22.72
N PRO A 81 9.56 -5.86 22.57
CA PRO A 81 8.65 -5.89 21.43
C PRO A 81 9.37 -5.92 20.09
N ALA A 82 9.17 -6.99 19.33
CA ALA A 82 9.75 -7.16 18.01
C ALA A 82 8.97 -8.21 17.21
N PHE A 83 8.95 -8.06 15.90
CA PHE A 83 8.34 -8.99 14.96
C PHE A 83 9.30 -9.24 13.80
N ARG A 84 9.46 -10.52 13.43
CA ARG A 84 10.18 -10.93 12.22
C ARG A 84 9.36 -11.97 11.47
N GLU A 85 9.27 -11.78 10.17
CA GLU A 85 8.59 -12.68 9.24
C GLU A 85 9.55 -13.01 8.11
N GLU A 86 9.60 -14.26 7.73
CA GLU A 86 10.29 -14.77 6.54
C GLU A 86 9.36 -15.69 5.80
N LEU A 87 9.13 -15.40 4.52
CA LEU A 87 8.32 -16.24 3.67
C LEU A 87 8.98 -16.52 2.32
N VAL A 88 8.72 -17.69 1.77
CA VAL A 88 9.05 -18.06 0.39
C VAL A 88 7.73 -18.13 -0.37
N ARG A 89 7.65 -17.41 -1.48
CA ARG A 89 6.45 -17.37 -2.32
C ARG A 89 6.76 -17.69 -3.76
N ILE A 90 5.77 -18.22 -4.46
CA ILE A 90 5.79 -18.47 -5.90
C ILE A 90 4.55 -17.89 -6.56
N ASP A 91 4.69 -17.47 -7.82
CA ASP A 91 3.55 -17.07 -8.64
C ASP A 91 3.01 -18.28 -9.40
N THR A 92 1.79 -18.70 -9.07
CA THR A 92 1.13 -19.84 -9.71
C THR A 92 0.08 -19.42 -10.76
N ALA A 93 -0.19 -18.11 -10.91
CA ALA A 93 -1.15 -17.60 -11.87
C ALA A 93 -0.66 -17.77 -13.32
N LYS A 94 -1.54 -18.28 -14.20
CA LYS A 94 -1.25 -18.48 -15.64
C LYS A 94 -2.44 -18.05 -16.48
N PRO A 95 -2.37 -16.96 -17.26
CA PRO A 95 -1.28 -15.96 -17.23
C PRO A 95 -1.24 -15.19 -15.93
N ALA A 96 -0.06 -14.71 -15.54
CA ALA A 96 0.08 -13.78 -14.43
C ALA A 96 -0.59 -12.44 -14.77
N ARG A 97 -1.43 -11.94 -13.86
CA ARG A 97 -2.17 -10.67 -14.03
C ARG A 97 -1.94 -9.74 -12.84
N GLY A 98 -1.96 -8.43 -13.12
CA GLY A 98 -1.64 -7.41 -12.13
C GLY A 98 -0.14 -7.26 -11.89
N GLY A 99 0.23 -6.34 -11.00
CA GLY A 99 1.60 -6.12 -10.57
C GLY A 99 2.05 -7.07 -9.46
N GLY A 100 3.20 -6.80 -8.84
CA GLY A 100 3.58 -7.42 -7.57
C GLY A 100 4.78 -8.33 -7.56
N ALA A 101 5.75 -8.19 -8.47
CA ALA A 101 7.01 -8.92 -8.40
C ALA A 101 7.86 -8.53 -7.18
N GLY A 102 7.81 -7.28 -6.75
CA GLY A 102 8.40 -6.81 -5.49
C GLY A 102 7.30 -6.36 -4.54
N GLY A 103 7.47 -6.45 -3.24
CA GLY A 103 6.59 -5.73 -2.33
C GLY A 103 6.68 -4.22 -2.61
N TYR A 104 5.56 -3.50 -2.62
CA TYR A 104 5.62 -2.05 -2.57
C TYR A 104 6.35 -1.65 -1.30
N SER A 105 7.50 -1.04 -1.46
CA SER A 105 8.19 -0.33 -0.42
C SER A 105 8.13 1.15 -0.75
N ALA A 106 7.43 1.93 0.04
CA ALA A 106 7.45 3.39 -0.07
C ALA A 106 8.87 3.96 -0.02
N ALA A 107 9.80 3.25 0.63
CA ALA A 107 11.20 3.64 0.72
C ALA A 107 12.01 3.34 -0.56
N THR A 108 11.62 2.35 -1.37
CA THR A 108 12.38 1.92 -2.55
C THR A 108 11.66 2.16 -3.88
N GLY A 109 10.37 2.52 -3.85
CA GLY A 109 9.55 2.77 -5.04
C GLY A 109 9.42 1.56 -5.98
N GLN A 110 9.72 0.35 -5.48
CA GLN A 110 9.68 -0.85 -6.29
C GLN A 110 8.32 -1.52 -6.19
N GLY A 111 7.42 -1.13 -7.06
CA GLY A 111 6.35 -1.99 -7.53
C GLY A 111 6.93 -2.92 -8.61
N GLY A 112 6.82 -4.21 -8.44
CA GLY A 112 7.48 -5.11 -9.36
C GLY A 112 6.57 -5.62 -10.46
N MET A 113 7.15 -5.88 -11.64
CA MET A 113 6.46 -6.59 -12.70
C MET A 113 6.16 -8.04 -12.32
N ARG A 114 5.06 -8.57 -12.82
CA ARG A 114 4.82 -10.00 -12.99
C ARG A 114 5.17 -10.40 -14.44
N PRO A 115 5.57 -11.62 -14.71
CA PRO A 115 5.63 -12.77 -13.80
C PRO A 115 6.91 -12.82 -12.95
N ILE A 116 6.78 -13.39 -11.73
CA ILE A 116 7.94 -13.85 -10.97
C ILE A 116 8.26 -15.27 -11.45
N ILE A 117 9.49 -15.52 -11.85
CA ILE A 117 9.93 -16.87 -12.19
C ILE A 117 10.67 -17.45 -10.98
N GLY A 118 10.17 -18.62 -10.51
CA GLY A 118 10.75 -19.34 -9.38
C GLY A 118 10.31 -18.82 -8.01
N GLU A 119 11.09 -19.19 -7.01
CA GLU A 119 10.86 -18.85 -5.61
C GLU A 119 11.39 -17.46 -5.31
N GLN A 120 10.62 -16.70 -4.52
CA GLN A 120 11.03 -15.41 -3.98
C GLN A 120 10.97 -15.44 -2.45
N THR A 121 12.11 -15.21 -1.80
CA THR A 121 12.19 -15.04 -0.36
C THR A 121 11.95 -13.58 0.01
N LEU A 122 11.03 -13.34 0.93
CA LEU A 122 10.75 -12.03 1.52
C LEU A 122 11.01 -12.10 3.02
N ILE A 123 11.72 -11.09 3.54
CA ILE A 123 11.97 -10.94 4.97
C ILE A 123 11.42 -9.58 5.39
N ARG A 124 10.55 -9.59 6.40
CA ARG A 124 10.03 -8.38 7.03
C ARG A 124 10.41 -8.40 8.52
N GLN A 125 11.00 -7.33 8.98
CA GLN A 125 11.34 -7.14 10.38
C GLN A 125 10.78 -5.80 10.85
N LEU A 126 10.08 -5.82 11.98
CA LEU A 126 9.49 -4.64 12.59
C LEU A 126 9.95 -4.54 14.04
N THR A 127 10.41 -3.35 14.38
CA THR A 127 10.69 -2.96 15.76
C THR A 127 9.78 -1.78 16.14
N PRO A 128 9.53 -1.52 17.42
CA PRO A 128 8.64 -0.46 17.87
C PRO A 128 9.14 0.98 17.62
N ARG A 129 10.07 1.16 16.73
CA ARG A 129 10.59 2.50 16.36
C ARG A 129 9.68 3.26 15.42
N THR A 130 8.66 2.60 14.88
CA THR A 130 7.60 3.21 14.06
C THR A 130 6.25 2.89 14.65
N ASP A 131 5.28 3.80 14.50
CA ASP A 131 3.89 3.60 14.95
C ASP A 131 3.32 2.26 14.45
N THR A 132 3.60 1.90 13.20
CA THR A 132 3.13 0.68 12.56
C THR A 132 3.83 -0.59 13.09
N GLY A 133 5.05 -0.48 13.63
CA GLY A 133 5.78 -1.61 14.22
C GLY A 133 5.11 -2.14 15.48
N TYR A 134 4.66 -1.27 16.36
CA TYR A 134 3.88 -1.68 17.55
C TYR A 134 2.55 -2.30 17.15
N LEU A 135 1.84 -1.68 16.18
CA LEU A 135 0.54 -2.18 15.76
C LEU A 135 0.62 -3.63 15.27
N GLN A 136 1.64 -4.00 14.48
CA GLN A 136 1.78 -5.37 14.01
C GLN A 136 1.91 -6.39 15.15
N ILE A 137 2.62 -6.02 16.24
CA ILE A 137 2.79 -6.88 17.42
C ILE A 137 1.47 -6.97 18.19
N TRP A 138 0.80 -5.82 18.40
CA TRP A 138 -0.47 -5.76 19.13
C TRP A 138 -1.63 -6.40 18.36
N MET A 139 -1.53 -6.50 17.07
CA MET A 139 -2.51 -7.22 16.27
C MET A 139 -2.36 -8.75 16.37
N THR A 140 -1.28 -9.30 16.95
CA THR A 140 -1.21 -10.73 17.26
C THR A 140 -2.11 -11.08 18.47
N PRO A 141 -2.66 -12.30 18.59
CA PRO A 141 -3.68 -12.58 19.60
C PRO A 141 -3.17 -12.39 21.04
N HIS A 142 -1.96 -12.83 21.34
CA HIS A 142 -1.35 -12.63 22.65
C HIS A 142 -0.83 -11.20 22.86
N GLY A 143 -0.28 -10.59 21.80
CA GLY A 143 0.16 -9.19 21.83
C GLY A 143 -0.99 -8.24 22.11
N PHE A 144 -2.17 -8.52 21.54
CA PHE A 144 -3.39 -7.76 21.82
C PHE A 144 -3.75 -7.78 23.30
N LEU A 145 -3.80 -8.96 23.94
CA LEU A 145 -4.15 -9.06 25.37
C LEU A 145 -3.12 -8.34 26.26
N LYS A 146 -1.84 -8.48 25.96
CA LYS A 146 -0.78 -7.73 26.68
C LYS A 146 -0.91 -6.23 26.50
N ALA A 147 -1.19 -5.78 25.29
CA ALA A 147 -1.40 -4.35 25.01
C ALA A 147 -2.70 -3.84 25.67
N ALA A 148 -3.78 -4.61 25.65
CA ALA A 148 -5.03 -4.27 26.33
C ALA A 148 -4.84 -4.05 27.83
N ALA A 149 -4.07 -4.93 28.49
CA ALA A 149 -3.72 -4.78 29.88
C ALA A 149 -2.89 -3.52 30.16
N ALA A 150 -1.89 -3.24 29.31
CA ALA A 150 -0.99 -2.10 29.48
C ALA A 150 -1.65 -0.73 29.15
N ASN A 151 -2.66 -0.69 28.27
CA ASN A 151 -3.28 0.53 27.78
C ASN A 151 -4.69 0.79 28.32
N LYS A 152 -5.04 0.24 29.49
CA LYS A 152 -6.32 0.47 30.19
C LYS A 152 -7.54 0.26 29.26
N ALA A 153 -7.60 -0.90 28.63
CA ALA A 153 -8.68 -1.22 27.72
C ALA A 153 -10.07 -1.13 28.41
N THR A 154 -11.08 -0.86 27.60
CA THR A 154 -12.50 -0.87 27.99
C THR A 154 -13.21 -2.08 27.39
N VAL A 155 -14.22 -2.60 28.10
CA VAL A 155 -15.10 -3.66 27.61
C VAL A 155 -16.24 -3.04 26.81
N GLY A 156 -16.60 -3.70 25.72
CA GLY A 156 -17.77 -3.40 24.91
C GLY A 156 -18.45 -4.66 24.40
N ASN A 157 -19.46 -4.49 23.56
CA ASN A 157 -20.14 -5.56 22.86
C ASN A 157 -20.35 -5.17 21.40
N ALA A 158 -20.05 -6.06 20.46
CA ALA A 158 -20.30 -5.88 19.06
C ALA A 158 -20.91 -7.17 18.46
N GLY A 159 -22.14 -7.10 17.96
CA GLY A 159 -22.83 -8.25 17.38
C GLY A 159 -23.00 -9.43 18.34
N GLY A 160 -23.24 -9.17 19.63
CA GLY A 160 -23.37 -10.21 20.66
C GLY A 160 -22.02 -10.78 21.18
N ARG A 161 -20.90 -10.34 20.63
CA ARG A 161 -19.55 -10.74 21.05
C ARG A 161 -18.92 -9.69 21.97
N ARG A 162 -18.21 -10.15 22.99
CA ARG A 162 -17.45 -9.29 23.91
C ARG A 162 -16.25 -8.69 23.18
N THR A 163 -16.03 -7.39 23.37
CA THR A 163 -14.87 -6.67 22.80
C THR A 163 -14.05 -6.01 23.90
N LEU A 164 -12.76 -5.88 23.63
CA LEU A 164 -11.82 -5.04 24.38
C LEU A 164 -11.28 -3.98 23.43
N SER A 165 -11.29 -2.71 23.85
CA SER A 165 -10.75 -1.61 23.05
C SER A 165 -9.83 -0.73 23.85
N PHE A 166 -8.72 -0.28 23.26
CA PHE A 166 -7.80 0.67 23.86
C PHE A 166 -7.26 1.68 22.84
N GLN A 167 -6.82 2.82 23.37
CA GLN A 167 -6.12 3.82 22.56
C GLN A 167 -4.62 3.51 22.59
N ALA A 168 -4.04 3.45 21.40
CA ALA A 168 -2.62 3.23 21.19
C ALA A 168 -1.94 4.47 20.64
N GLN A 169 -0.85 4.91 21.29
CA GLN A 169 -0.02 6.05 20.88
C GLN A 169 -0.82 7.37 20.68
N GLY A 170 -1.95 7.52 21.40
CA GLY A 170 -2.83 8.68 21.28
C GLY A 170 -3.52 8.86 19.91
N LYS A 171 -3.37 7.89 19.01
CA LYS A 171 -3.74 8.03 17.59
C LYS A 171 -4.61 6.89 17.08
N TYR A 172 -4.37 5.66 17.52
CA TYR A 172 -5.03 4.47 17.00
C TYR A 172 -5.98 3.87 18.03
N THR A 173 -7.18 3.49 17.61
CA THR A 173 -8.07 2.66 18.39
C THR A 173 -7.87 1.21 17.97
N VAL A 174 -7.41 0.36 18.88
CA VAL A 174 -7.26 -1.09 18.66
C VAL A 174 -8.39 -1.80 19.37
N THR A 175 -9.15 -2.61 18.64
CA THR A 175 -10.29 -3.37 19.17
C THR A 175 -10.09 -4.86 18.90
N GLY A 176 -10.24 -5.68 19.92
CA GLY A 176 -10.25 -7.14 19.81
C GLY A 176 -11.61 -7.72 20.18
N THR A 177 -12.07 -8.69 19.42
CA THR A 177 -13.28 -9.48 19.66
C THR A 177 -12.90 -10.81 20.27
N LEU A 178 -13.61 -11.23 21.30
CA LEU A 178 -13.41 -12.50 22.01
C LEU A 178 -14.52 -13.48 21.69
N THR A 179 -14.16 -14.77 21.59
CA THR A 179 -15.12 -15.87 21.55
C THR A 179 -15.75 -16.10 22.94
N ASP A 180 -16.80 -16.91 23.01
CA ASP A 180 -17.42 -17.33 24.28
C ASP A 180 -16.43 -18.10 25.18
N GLN A 181 -15.36 -18.66 24.59
CA GLN A 181 -14.27 -19.35 25.32
C GLN A 181 -13.14 -18.39 25.73
N ASN A 182 -13.33 -17.08 25.62
CA ASN A 182 -12.35 -16.02 25.88
C ASN A 182 -11.09 -16.11 25.01
N LEU A 183 -11.19 -16.65 23.78
CA LEU A 183 -10.10 -16.62 22.80
C LEU A 183 -10.23 -15.38 21.93
N VAL A 184 -9.11 -14.78 21.52
CA VAL A 184 -9.12 -13.65 20.59
C VAL A 184 -9.51 -14.15 19.21
N GLU A 185 -10.67 -13.75 18.72
CA GLU A 185 -11.17 -14.13 17.39
C GLU A 185 -10.71 -13.18 16.30
N ARG A 186 -10.65 -11.88 16.62
CA ARG A 186 -10.30 -10.82 15.68
C ARG A 186 -9.67 -9.66 16.42
N VAL A 187 -8.71 -9.02 15.77
CA VAL A 187 -8.17 -7.72 16.19
C VAL A 187 -8.25 -6.78 15.00
N GLU A 188 -8.69 -5.56 15.24
CA GLU A 188 -8.81 -4.54 14.19
C GLU A 188 -8.34 -3.17 14.64
N THR A 189 -7.86 -2.39 13.71
CA THR A 189 -7.53 -0.97 13.88
C THR A 189 -7.65 -0.25 12.53
N ARG A 190 -7.52 1.08 12.56
CA ARG A 190 -7.36 1.86 11.33
C ARG A 190 -5.98 2.46 11.29
N VAL A 191 -5.37 2.45 10.11
CA VAL A 191 -4.07 3.07 9.85
C VAL A 191 -4.18 4.04 8.68
N ASP A 192 -3.29 5.02 8.65
CA ASP A 192 -3.17 5.91 7.51
C ASP A 192 -2.66 5.17 6.27
N ASN A 193 -3.29 5.44 5.14
CA ASN A 193 -2.85 4.98 3.82
C ASN A 193 -3.07 6.10 2.79
N GLU A 194 -2.12 6.35 1.93
CA GLU A 194 -2.10 7.46 0.98
C GLU A 194 -3.33 7.52 0.06
N LEU A 195 -3.91 6.37 -0.28
CA LEU A 195 -5.08 6.26 -1.15
C LEU A 195 -6.36 5.87 -0.42
N LEU A 196 -6.27 4.88 0.49
CA LEU A 196 -7.44 4.35 1.18
C LEU A 196 -7.81 5.12 2.46
N GLY A 197 -7.05 6.17 2.78
CA GLY A 197 -7.32 7.02 3.93
C GLY A 197 -7.17 6.31 5.26
N ASP A 198 -8.16 6.48 6.15
CA ASP A 198 -8.24 5.77 7.44
C ASP A 198 -8.55 4.28 7.19
N MET A 199 -7.58 3.56 6.60
CA MET A 199 -7.72 2.19 6.13
C MET A 199 -7.91 1.20 7.28
N LEU A 200 -8.97 0.39 7.22
CA LEU A 200 -9.18 -0.71 8.15
C LEU A 200 -8.12 -1.80 7.96
N VAL A 201 -7.50 -2.22 9.05
CA VAL A 201 -6.58 -3.36 9.13
C VAL A 201 -7.17 -4.35 10.12
N GLU A 202 -7.24 -5.62 9.74
CA GLU A 202 -7.86 -6.69 10.51
C GLU A 202 -6.96 -7.92 10.54
N ALA A 203 -6.91 -8.60 11.67
CA ALA A 203 -6.34 -9.93 11.80
C ALA A 203 -7.39 -10.85 12.41
N VAL A 204 -7.70 -11.96 11.75
CA VAL A 204 -8.73 -12.95 12.15
C VAL A 204 -8.04 -14.26 12.46
N TYR A 205 -8.40 -14.85 13.58
CA TYR A 205 -7.80 -16.04 14.15
C TYR A 205 -8.83 -17.15 14.35
N SER A 206 -8.50 -18.37 13.93
CA SER A 206 -9.40 -19.52 14.09
C SER A 206 -8.63 -20.83 14.29
N GLY A 207 -9.36 -21.89 14.67
CA GLY A 207 -8.80 -23.22 14.83
C GLY A 207 -7.78 -23.33 15.97
N TYR A 208 -8.03 -22.70 17.10
CA TYR A 208 -7.12 -22.70 18.24
C TYR A 208 -6.77 -24.11 18.72
N ARG A 209 -5.47 -24.37 18.93
CA ARG A 209 -4.92 -25.59 19.54
C ARG A 209 -4.02 -25.23 20.69
N ASP A 210 -3.84 -26.18 21.60
CA ASP A 210 -2.93 -26.06 22.73
C ASP A 210 -1.50 -26.49 22.33
N TYR A 211 -0.54 -25.66 22.68
CA TYR A 211 0.88 -25.89 22.47
C TYR A 211 1.58 -25.66 23.83
N ASN A 212 1.68 -26.71 24.63
CA ASN A 212 2.30 -26.67 25.98
C ASN A 212 1.68 -25.59 26.90
N GLY A 213 0.36 -25.53 26.95
CA GLY A 213 -0.39 -24.59 27.79
C GLY A 213 -0.63 -23.21 27.14
N VAL A 214 -0.15 -22.98 25.91
CA VAL A 214 -0.42 -21.79 25.13
C VAL A 214 -1.34 -22.11 23.96
N LYS A 215 -2.53 -21.51 23.92
CA LYS A 215 -3.45 -21.68 22.80
C LYS A 215 -3.08 -20.71 21.67
N PHE A 216 -2.80 -21.25 20.50
CA PHE A 216 -2.46 -20.49 19.30
C PHE A 216 -3.36 -20.90 18.13
N PRO A 217 -3.75 -19.96 17.22
CA PRO A 217 -4.61 -20.27 16.09
C PRO A 217 -3.87 -21.12 15.05
N THR A 218 -4.59 -22.04 14.43
CA THR A 218 -4.08 -22.80 13.27
C THR A 218 -4.33 -22.10 11.94
N ARG A 219 -5.10 -21.00 11.93
CA ARG A 219 -5.28 -20.13 10.78
C ARG A 219 -5.20 -18.67 11.19
N VAL A 220 -4.41 -17.90 10.42
CA VAL A 220 -4.23 -16.46 10.55
C VAL A 220 -4.56 -15.81 9.22
N VAL A 221 -5.53 -14.89 9.21
CA VAL A 221 -5.92 -14.11 8.02
C VAL A 221 -5.76 -12.63 8.34
N GLU A 222 -4.89 -11.95 7.60
CA GLU A 222 -4.80 -10.48 7.66
C GLU A 222 -5.54 -9.85 6.47
N ARG A 223 -6.22 -8.72 6.73
CA ARG A 223 -6.90 -7.92 5.72
C ARG A 223 -6.55 -6.46 5.86
N ARG A 224 -6.50 -5.76 4.73
CA ARG A 224 -6.33 -4.31 4.67
C ARG A 224 -7.36 -3.73 3.69
N GLY A 225 -8.06 -2.69 4.10
CA GLY A 225 -9.12 -2.09 3.28
C GLY A 225 -10.22 -3.10 2.86
N GLY A 226 -10.46 -4.16 3.67
CA GLY A 226 -11.41 -5.22 3.39
C GLY A 226 -10.90 -6.38 2.53
N HIS A 227 -9.68 -6.27 1.95
CA HIS A 227 -9.09 -7.30 1.10
C HIS A 227 -8.03 -8.12 1.86
N PRO A 228 -7.89 -9.44 1.61
CA PRO A 228 -6.85 -10.25 2.23
C PRO A 228 -5.46 -9.77 1.79
N THR A 229 -4.50 -9.77 2.73
CA THR A 229 -3.07 -9.55 2.47
C THR A 229 -2.24 -10.76 2.85
N LEU A 230 -2.72 -11.56 3.82
CA LEU A 230 -2.10 -12.79 4.26
C LEU A 230 -3.19 -13.81 4.63
N ASP A 231 -3.00 -15.08 4.31
CA ASP A 231 -3.84 -16.20 4.75
C ASP A 231 -2.92 -17.42 4.97
N ILE A 232 -2.61 -17.73 6.22
CA ILE A 232 -1.65 -18.77 6.59
C ILE A 232 -2.34 -19.85 7.43
N THR A 233 -2.11 -21.09 7.02
CA THR A 233 -2.35 -22.28 7.83
C THR A 233 -1.09 -22.59 8.65
N VAL A 234 -1.20 -22.48 9.96
CA VAL A 234 -0.10 -22.70 10.89
C VAL A 234 0.06 -24.21 11.15
N SER A 235 1.26 -24.71 10.95
CA SER A 235 1.59 -26.13 11.13
C SER A 235 2.39 -26.42 12.40
N ALA A 236 3.18 -25.46 12.87
CA ALA A 236 3.97 -25.61 14.10
C ALA A 236 4.00 -24.29 14.90
N VAL A 237 4.02 -24.41 16.22
CA VAL A 237 4.13 -23.29 17.16
C VAL A 237 5.10 -23.66 18.28
N GLN A 238 5.97 -22.72 18.63
CA GLN A 238 6.93 -22.85 19.74
C GLN A 238 6.76 -21.66 20.71
N PRO A 239 5.99 -21.81 21.79
CA PRO A 239 5.92 -20.81 22.85
C PRO A 239 7.30 -20.61 23.49
N ASN A 240 7.66 -19.35 23.72
CA ASN A 240 8.94 -18.92 24.28
C ASN A 240 10.18 -19.39 23.49
N GLY A 241 10.00 -19.88 22.24
CA GLY A 241 11.07 -20.38 21.39
C GLY A 241 11.84 -19.32 20.62
N ALA A 242 11.44 -18.07 20.70
CA ALA A 242 11.97 -17.00 19.85
C ALA A 242 13.29 -16.37 20.34
N ALA A 243 14.08 -17.07 21.14
CA ALA A 243 15.47 -16.65 21.47
C ALA A 243 16.35 -16.49 20.21
N ALA A 244 15.94 -17.05 19.06
CA ALA A 244 16.66 -17.03 17.80
C ALA A 244 16.19 -15.92 16.83
N LEU A 245 15.31 -15.01 17.21
CA LEU A 245 15.01 -13.84 16.38
C LEU A 245 16.18 -12.85 16.47
N GLU A 246 17.15 -13.05 15.61
CA GLU A 246 18.12 -11.98 15.33
C GLU A 246 17.38 -10.77 14.75
N ILE A 247 17.09 -9.82 15.62
CA ILE A 247 16.56 -8.52 15.24
C ILE A 247 17.76 -7.65 14.93
N ARG A 248 18.04 -7.47 13.65
CA ARG A 248 19.03 -6.50 13.22
C ARG A 248 18.48 -5.11 13.50
N GLU A 249 19.06 -4.40 14.46
CA GLU A 249 18.74 -3.00 14.68
C GLU A 249 19.24 -2.18 13.49
N THR A 250 18.32 -1.88 12.58
CA THR A 250 18.58 -0.85 11.55
C THR A 250 18.20 0.49 12.16
N PRO A 251 19.12 1.45 12.29
CA PRO A 251 18.75 2.79 12.72
C PRO A 251 17.65 3.34 11.80
N PRO A 252 16.63 4.02 12.32
CA PRO A 252 15.68 4.70 11.46
C PRO A 252 16.46 5.73 10.65
N ALA A 253 16.53 5.55 9.33
CA ALA A 253 16.90 6.66 8.47
C ALA A 253 15.83 7.74 8.67
N ALA A 254 16.25 8.94 9.04
CA ALA A 254 15.37 10.09 8.94
C ALA A 254 14.84 10.10 7.49
N PRO A 255 13.52 10.25 7.26
CA PRO A 255 13.03 10.35 5.91
C PRO A 255 13.77 11.51 5.25
N PRO A 256 14.55 11.28 4.18
CA PRO A 256 15.19 12.38 3.46
C PRO A 256 14.08 13.30 2.99
N GLY A 257 14.26 14.60 3.15
CA GLY A 257 13.38 15.57 2.53
C GLY A 257 13.26 15.20 1.04
N VAL A 258 12.04 15.08 0.54
CA VAL A 258 11.83 14.71 -0.86
C VAL A 258 12.25 15.90 -1.71
N THR A 259 13.37 15.78 -2.41
CA THR A 259 13.85 16.75 -3.40
C THR A 259 13.58 16.22 -4.80
N ALA A 260 13.12 17.09 -5.67
CA ALA A 260 12.97 16.79 -7.09
C ALA A 260 14.13 17.41 -7.88
N THR A 261 14.61 16.68 -8.88
CA THR A 261 15.54 17.17 -9.90
C THR A 261 14.92 17.00 -11.28
N SER A 262 15.40 17.72 -12.27
CA SER A 262 14.83 17.66 -13.61
C SER A 262 15.91 17.53 -14.69
N GLU A 263 15.56 16.83 -15.77
CA GLU A 263 16.33 16.68 -16.98
C GLU A 263 15.48 17.16 -18.18
N ARG A 264 16.03 18.00 -19.04
CA ARG A 264 15.34 18.47 -20.25
C ARG A 264 15.43 17.41 -21.34
N LEU A 265 14.28 16.95 -21.85
CA LEU A 265 14.16 15.92 -22.88
C LEU A 265 13.89 16.49 -24.27
N GLY A 266 13.34 17.70 -24.32
CA GLY A 266 12.95 18.40 -25.54
C GLY A 266 12.52 19.83 -25.25
N ASP A 267 12.00 20.53 -26.27
CA ASP A 267 11.44 21.86 -26.06
C ASP A 267 10.07 21.75 -25.35
N GLY A 268 9.99 22.33 -24.16
CA GLY A 268 8.80 22.23 -23.30
C GLY A 268 8.57 20.82 -22.74
N LEU A 269 9.63 20.02 -22.59
CA LEU A 269 9.54 18.63 -22.10
C LEU A 269 10.66 18.31 -21.12
N TRP A 270 10.31 17.80 -19.93
CA TRP A 270 11.25 17.40 -18.88
C TRP A 270 10.85 16.10 -18.22
N ALA A 271 11.86 15.30 -17.83
CA ALA A 271 11.71 14.30 -16.79
C ALA A 271 11.97 14.96 -15.44
N ILE A 272 11.09 14.72 -14.46
CA ILE A 272 11.24 15.17 -13.07
C ILE A 272 11.44 13.94 -12.19
N THR A 273 12.60 13.84 -11.56
CA THR A 273 12.97 12.71 -10.70
C THR A 273 12.87 13.10 -9.23
N ALA A 274 12.04 12.37 -8.49
CA ALA A 274 11.92 12.44 -7.04
C ALA A 274 11.81 11.01 -6.49
N GLY A 275 12.94 10.27 -6.55
CA GLY A 275 12.99 8.81 -6.41
C GLY A 275 12.64 8.11 -7.72
N LEU A 276 11.38 8.17 -8.13
CA LEU A 276 10.89 7.72 -9.45
C LEU A 276 10.65 8.91 -10.37
N GLN A 277 10.34 8.67 -11.63
CA GLN A 277 10.16 9.71 -12.64
C GLN A 277 8.70 10.15 -12.78
N SER A 278 8.50 11.44 -13.02
CA SER A 278 7.30 12.04 -13.60
C SER A 278 7.72 12.80 -14.86
N VAL A 279 6.79 13.05 -15.76
CA VAL A 279 7.10 13.83 -16.99
C VAL A 279 6.30 15.11 -16.99
N LEU A 280 6.95 16.23 -17.28
CA LEU A 280 6.34 17.54 -17.44
C LEU A 280 6.28 17.91 -18.91
N VAL A 281 5.08 18.24 -19.41
CA VAL A 281 4.83 18.72 -20.77
C VAL A 281 4.26 20.13 -20.69
N GLU A 282 4.91 21.08 -21.37
CA GLU A 282 4.50 22.48 -21.45
C GLU A 282 3.67 22.73 -22.71
N PHE A 283 2.45 23.21 -22.52
CA PHE A 283 1.56 23.74 -23.55
C PHE A 283 1.62 25.28 -23.60
N ALA A 284 0.93 25.89 -24.55
CA ALA A 284 0.97 27.35 -24.73
C ALA A 284 0.52 28.11 -23.46
N ASP A 285 -0.52 27.65 -22.78
CA ASP A 285 -1.14 28.33 -21.62
C ASP A 285 -1.15 27.52 -20.32
N HIS A 286 -0.69 26.25 -20.32
CA HIS A 286 -0.72 25.38 -19.16
C HIS A 286 0.36 24.30 -19.19
N LEU A 287 0.45 23.55 -18.08
CA LEU A 287 1.32 22.41 -17.89
C LEU A 287 0.51 21.13 -17.70
N VAL A 288 1.05 20.02 -18.18
CA VAL A 288 0.57 18.66 -17.91
C VAL A 288 1.67 17.88 -17.22
N VAL A 289 1.34 17.24 -16.10
CA VAL A 289 2.24 16.30 -15.40
C VAL A 289 1.76 14.87 -15.67
N ILE A 290 2.67 13.97 -15.96
CA ILE A 290 2.39 12.53 -16.11
C ILE A 290 2.99 11.82 -14.92
N GLU A 291 2.18 11.06 -14.17
CA GLU A 291 2.46 10.26 -12.99
C GLU A 291 2.58 11.00 -11.65
N ALA A 292 1.80 10.48 -10.69
CA ALA A 292 1.74 10.96 -9.30
C ALA A 292 2.13 9.86 -8.30
N LEU A 293 3.34 9.30 -8.47
CA LEU A 293 3.81 8.18 -7.68
C LEU A 293 3.97 8.51 -6.19
N GLY A 294 3.92 7.47 -5.37
CA GLY A 294 4.34 7.51 -3.98
C GLY A 294 3.33 8.17 -3.04
N ASN A 295 3.50 9.44 -2.71
CA ASN A 295 2.74 10.14 -1.68
C ASN A 295 2.61 11.65 -1.92
N ASP A 296 1.91 12.32 -0.99
CA ASP A 296 1.66 13.76 -0.97
C ASP A 296 2.96 14.58 -1.06
N ALA A 297 3.96 14.25 -0.23
CA ALA A 297 5.22 14.98 -0.16
C ALA A 297 5.99 14.93 -1.49
N ARG A 298 6.03 13.76 -2.14
CA ARG A 298 6.63 13.61 -3.46
C ARG A 298 5.91 14.45 -4.52
N SER A 299 4.59 14.43 -4.50
CA SER A 299 3.79 15.21 -5.45
C SER A 299 4.02 16.71 -5.30
N HIS A 300 4.14 17.21 -4.07
CA HIS A 300 4.50 18.61 -3.83
C HIS A 300 5.90 18.95 -4.36
N ALA A 301 6.88 18.07 -4.20
CA ALA A 301 8.21 18.28 -4.76
C ALA A 301 8.19 18.33 -6.29
N VAL A 302 7.44 17.44 -6.95
CA VAL A 302 7.25 17.45 -8.41
C VAL A 302 6.55 18.72 -8.89
N MET A 303 5.47 19.14 -8.21
CA MET A 303 4.76 20.38 -8.57
C MET A 303 5.63 21.62 -8.36
N ALA A 304 6.43 21.66 -7.29
CA ALA A 304 7.36 22.76 -7.03
C ALA A 304 8.42 22.85 -8.13
N GLU A 305 8.99 21.72 -8.53
CA GLU A 305 9.97 21.67 -9.62
C GLU A 305 9.35 22.07 -10.98
N ALA A 306 8.13 21.61 -11.29
CA ALA A 306 7.41 22.02 -12.48
C ALA A 306 7.21 23.55 -12.56
N ARG A 307 6.85 24.19 -11.43
CA ARG A 307 6.70 25.64 -11.32
C ARG A 307 8.03 26.39 -11.40
N ARG A 308 9.10 25.80 -10.89
CA ARG A 308 10.45 26.35 -11.02
C ARG A 308 10.91 26.37 -12.47
N LEU A 309 10.60 25.31 -13.24
CA LEU A 309 10.94 25.23 -14.66
C LEU A 309 10.10 26.16 -15.53
N VAL A 310 8.80 26.29 -15.23
CA VAL A 310 7.86 27.12 -16.00
C VAL A 310 6.96 27.93 -15.03
N PRO A 311 7.47 29.05 -14.47
CA PRO A 311 6.81 29.76 -13.36
C PRO A 311 5.48 30.42 -13.73
N ASN A 312 5.25 30.74 -14.98
CA ASN A 312 4.11 31.56 -15.42
C ASN A 312 2.93 30.76 -15.97
N LYS A 313 2.95 29.42 -15.84
CA LYS A 313 1.87 28.56 -16.34
C LYS A 313 1.32 27.65 -15.25
N PRO A 314 -0.03 27.56 -15.13
CA PRO A 314 -0.63 26.65 -14.18
C PRO A 314 -0.46 25.20 -14.62
N ILE A 315 -0.27 24.29 -13.65
CA ILE A 315 -0.47 22.86 -13.89
C ILE A 315 -1.99 22.63 -13.98
N ARG A 316 -2.48 22.23 -15.15
CA ARG A 316 -3.92 22.04 -15.40
C ARG A 316 -4.33 20.59 -15.30
N TYR A 317 -3.48 19.67 -15.73
CA TYR A 317 -3.77 18.25 -15.80
C TYR A 317 -2.67 17.41 -15.15
N LEU A 318 -3.11 16.36 -14.45
CA LEU A 318 -2.30 15.22 -14.07
C LEU A 318 -2.79 14.01 -14.87
N VAL A 319 -1.92 13.36 -15.62
CA VAL A 319 -2.20 12.08 -16.27
C VAL A 319 -1.70 10.96 -15.34
N THR A 320 -2.57 10.01 -14.96
CA THR A 320 -2.16 8.79 -14.27
C THR A 320 -2.26 7.63 -15.24
N THR A 321 -1.18 6.86 -15.40
CA THR A 321 -1.17 5.75 -16.36
C THR A 321 -2.06 4.61 -15.94
N HIS A 322 -2.19 4.33 -14.64
CA HIS A 322 -3.05 3.29 -14.10
C HIS A 322 -3.29 3.44 -12.59
N ALA A 323 -4.11 2.56 -12.00
CA ALA A 323 -4.61 2.69 -10.64
C ALA A 323 -3.77 1.99 -9.57
N HIS A 324 -2.58 1.45 -9.89
CA HIS A 324 -1.73 0.84 -8.87
C HIS A 324 -1.27 1.87 -7.83
N PHE A 325 -1.14 1.42 -6.58
CA PHE A 325 -0.94 2.33 -5.45
C PHE A 325 0.40 3.08 -5.52
N ASP A 326 1.43 2.46 -6.05
CA ASP A 326 2.74 3.08 -6.27
C ASP A 326 2.70 4.20 -7.34
N HIS A 327 1.76 4.13 -8.32
CA HIS A 327 1.55 5.15 -9.35
C HIS A 327 0.54 6.22 -8.97
N SER A 328 -0.30 5.94 -7.99
CA SER A 328 -1.46 6.78 -7.64
C SER A 328 -1.34 7.46 -6.28
N GLY A 329 -0.37 7.08 -5.45
CA GLY A 329 -0.30 7.51 -4.03
C GLY A 329 -0.25 9.02 -3.82
N GLY A 330 0.22 9.78 -4.79
CA GLY A 330 0.29 11.23 -4.71
C GLY A 330 -0.84 11.99 -5.41
N VAL A 331 -1.84 11.30 -6.00
CA VAL A 331 -2.92 11.94 -6.78
C VAL A 331 -3.71 12.99 -5.98
N ARG A 332 -3.85 12.76 -4.67
CA ARG A 332 -4.62 13.62 -3.77
C ARG A 332 -4.00 15.01 -3.61
N ALA A 333 -2.66 15.14 -3.64
CA ALA A 333 -1.99 16.44 -3.62
C ALA A 333 -2.33 17.28 -4.86
N PHE A 334 -2.36 16.69 -6.04
CA PHE A 334 -2.75 17.38 -7.27
C PHE A 334 -4.23 17.79 -7.24
N ALA A 335 -5.11 16.90 -6.81
CA ALA A 335 -6.54 17.21 -6.68
C ALA A 335 -6.81 18.33 -5.68
N ALA A 336 -6.04 18.41 -4.58
CA ALA A 336 -6.13 19.48 -3.58
C ALA A 336 -5.82 20.87 -4.16
N GLU A 337 -5.02 20.94 -5.20
CA GLU A 337 -4.74 22.19 -5.92
C GLU A 337 -5.75 22.51 -7.03
N GLY A 338 -6.71 21.60 -7.28
CA GLY A 338 -7.75 21.76 -8.31
C GLY A 338 -7.26 21.32 -9.69
N ILE A 339 -6.19 20.53 -9.75
CA ILE A 339 -5.66 19.97 -10.99
C ILE A 339 -6.54 18.80 -11.41
N THR A 340 -6.97 18.78 -12.67
CA THR A 340 -7.82 17.72 -13.22
C THR A 340 -7.02 16.43 -13.42
N ILE A 341 -7.54 15.32 -12.91
CA ILE A 341 -6.94 13.99 -13.06
C ILE A 341 -7.45 13.37 -14.36
N VAL A 342 -6.56 13.00 -15.25
CA VAL A 342 -6.86 12.34 -16.54
C VAL A 342 -6.37 10.90 -16.47
N THR A 343 -7.22 9.94 -16.80
CA THR A 343 -6.91 8.51 -16.75
C THR A 343 -7.77 7.72 -17.74
N HIS A 344 -7.50 6.42 -17.87
CA HIS A 344 -8.40 5.53 -18.61
C HIS A 344 -9.75 5.38 -17.89
N GLU A 345 -10.85 5.25 -18.65
CA GLU A 345 -12.21 5.15 -18.10
C GLU A 345 -12.39 4.01 -17.08
N VAL A 346 -11.68 2.89 -17.24
CA VAL A 346 -11.66 1.77 -16.29
C VAL A 346 -11.17 2.20 -14.90
N ASN A 347 -10.23 3.15 -14.82
CA ASN A 347 -9.65 3.61 -13.55
C ASN A 347 -10.46 4.76 -12.91
N LYS A 348 -11.30 5.44 -13.68
CA LYS A 348 -12.02 6.65 -13.23
C LYS A 348 -12.84 6.42 -11.94
N PRO A 349 -13.67 5.36 -11.80
CA PRO A 349 -14.45 5.14 -10.58
C PRO A 349 -13.56 4.96 -9.33
N PHE A 350 -12.39 4.33 -9.49
CA PHE A 350 -11.42 4.18 -8.40
C PHE A 350 -10.91 5.54 -7.93
N PHE A 351 -10.46 6.41 -8.84
CA PHE A 351 -9.97 7.74 -8.47
C PHE A 351 -11.08 8.60 -7.86
N GLU A 352 -12.30 8.58 -8.41
CA GLU A 352 -13.44 9.28 -7.82
C GLU A 352 -13.70 8.83 -6.38
N LYS A 353 -13.59 7.54 -6.10
CA LYS A 353 -13.73 6.98 -4.75
C LYS A 353 -12.60 7.41 -3.82
N VAL A 354 -11.33 7.17 -4.18
CA VAL A 354 -10.20 7.41 -3.26
C VAL A 354 -10.00 8.90 -2.95
N LEU A 355 -10.39 9.80 -3.86
CA LEU A 355 -10.34 11.23 -3.64
C LEU A 355 -11.37 11.75 -2.61
N THR A 356 -12.38 10.95 -2.23
CA THR A 356 -13.38 11.28 -1.22
C THR A 356 -13.19 10.57 0.11
N LEU A 357 -12.25 9.62 0.19
CA LEU A 357 -12.03 8.88 1.44
C LEU A 357 -11.47 9.77 2.56
N PRO A 358 -11.90 9.55 3.81
CA PRO A 358 -11.44 10.36 4.93
C PRO A 358 -9.98 10.01 5.31
N HIS A 359 -9.18 11.05 5.58
CA HIS A 359 -7.82 10.98 6.11
C HIS A 359 -7.77 11.75 7.43
N ARG A 360 -8.35 11.19 8.50
CA ARG A 360 -8.44 11.82 9.82
C ARG A 360 -7.24 11.51 10.69
N ILE A 361 -6.67 10.31 10.53
CA ILE A 361 -5.50 9.84 11.29
C ILE A 361 -4.28 10.70 10.92
N ASN A 362 -4.11 10.98 9.62
CA ASN A 362 -3.04 11.83 9.11
C ASN A 362 -3.57 12.67 7.94
N PRO A 363 -4.16 13.85 8.22
CA PRO A 363 -4.76 14.67 7.18
C PRO A 363 -3.76 15.13 6.13
N ASP A 364 -3.96 14.68 4.89
CA ASP A 364 -3.19 15.05 3.71
C ASP A 364 -3.64 16.41 3.12
N SER A 365 -3.08 16.79 1.99
CA SER A 365 -3.41 18.03 1.31
C SER A 365 -4.88 18.08 0.87
N MET A 366 -5.44 16.96 0.40
CA MET A 366 -6.84 16.91 -0.03
C MET A 366 -7.81 17.01 1.14
N ALA A 367 -7.50 16.34 2.27
CA ALA A 367 -8.31 16.44 3.50
C ALA A 367 -8.32 17.85 4.10
N LYS A 368 -7.28 18.65 3.87
CA LYS A 368 -7.16 20.06 4.28
C LYS A 368 -7.75 21.02 3.25
N SER A 369 -8.07 20.53 2.05
CA SER A 369 -8.63 21.33 0.96
C SER A 369 -10.15 21.34 1.00
N ASN A 370 -10.75 22.45 0.57
CA ASN A 370 -12.19 22.56 0.32
C ASN A 370 -12.56 22.30 -1.15
N ARG A 371 -11.61 21.84 -1.96
CA ARG A 371 -11.84 21.63 -3.41
C ARG A 371 -12.54 20.31 -3.68
N LYS A 372 -13.39 20.31 -4.70
CA LYS A 372 -13.94 19.09 -5.29
C LYS A 372 -12.97 18.59 -6.37
N ALA A 373 -12.55 17.37 -6.25
CA ALA A 373 -11.71 16.73 -7.26
C ALA A 373 -12.46 16.54 -8.59
N VAL A 374 -11.74 16.69 -9.70
CA VAL A 374 -12.26 16.44 -11.06
C VAL A 374 -11.46 15.30 -11.68
N VAL A 375 -12.17 14.25 -12.14
CA VAL A 375 -11.57 13.10 -12.80
C VAL A 375 -12.19 12.94 -14.18
N GLU A 376 -11.36 13.00 -15.22
CA GLU A 376 -11.73 12.78 -16.61
C GLU A 376 -11.23 11.41 -17.06
N GLY A 377 -12.16 10.53 -17.47
CA GLY A 377 -11.86 9.25 -18.09
C GLY A 377 -11.98 9.33 -19.60
N PHE A 378 -11.16 8.55 -20.32
CA PHE A 378 -11.30 8.37 -21.76
C PHE A 378 -11.06 6.89 -22.13
N GLY A 379 -11.50 6.51 -23.34
CA GLY A 379 -11.35 5.15 -23.85
C GLY A 379 -10.00 4.92 -24.55
N ALA A 380 -10.04 4.65 -25.88
CA ALA A 380 -8.89 4.17 -26.61
C ALA A 380 -7.75 5.19 -26.77
N LYS A 381 -8.09 6.46 -27.01
CA LYS A 381 -7.12 7.53 -27.29
C LYS A 381 -7.64 8.89 -26.84
N ARG A 382 -6.75 9.73 -26.32
CA ARG A 382 -6.99 11.17 -26.10
C ARG A 382 -5.81 11.96 -26.65
N VAL A 383 -6.09 13.04 -27.36
CA VAL A 383 -5.06 13.96 -27.88
C VAL A 383 -5.23 15.30 -27.21
N MET A 384 -4.13 15.82 -26.65
CA MET A 384 -3.99 17.18 -26.17
C MET A 384 -2.99 17.87 -27.07
N THR A 385 -3.40 18.94 -27.75
CA THR A 385 -2.54 19.61 -28.73
C THR A 385 -2.79 21.10 -28.78
N ASP A 386 -1.72 21.86 -29.01
CA ASP A 386 -1.76 23.30 -29.32
C ASP A 386 -0.58 23.66 -30.26
N ALA A 387 -0.30 24.95 -30.39
CA ALA A 387 0.79 25.44 -31.25
C ALA A 387 2.20 25.03 -30.72
N ARG A 388 2.33 24.65 -29.46
CA ARG A 388 3.60 24.33 -28.82
C ARG A 388 3.91 22.84 -28.82
N ASN A 389 2.96 22.03 -28.28
CA ASN A 389 3.16 20.61 -28.11
C ASN A 389 1.92 19.77 -28.46
N THR A 390 2.16 18.51 -28.75
CA THR A 390 1.15 17.46 -28.87
C THR A 390 1.50 16.32 -27.93
N LEU A 391 0.54 15.95 -27.10
CA LEU A 391 0.59 14.80 -26.21
C LEU A 391 -0.56 13.86 -26.58
N GLU A 392 -0.23 12.65 -26.96
CA GLU A 392 -1.20 11.60 -27.23
C GLU A 392 -1.19 10.58 -26.10
N LEU A 393 -2.36 10.32 -25.54
CA LEU A 393 -2.56 9.29 -24.52
C LEU A 393 -3.23 8.11 -25.18
N HIS A 394 -2.61 6.94 -25.08
CA HIS A 394 -3.06 5.72 -25.73
C HIS A 394 -3.30 4.61 -24.72
N HIS A 395 -4.42 3.89 -24.85
CA HIS A 395 -4.68 2.68 -24.08
C HIS A 395 -3.81 1.53 -24.61
N ILE A 396 -3.06 0.87 -23.71
CA ILE A 396 -2.35 -0.39 -24.00
C ILE A 396 -3.35 -1.53 -23.87
N ARG A 397 -3.97 -1.90 -24.98
CA ARG A 397 -5.06 -2.89 -25.00
C ARG A 397 -4.56 -4.29 -24.67
N GLY A 398 -5.31 -5.01 -23.84
CA GLY A 398 -5.03 -6.41 -23.53
C GLY A 398 -3.79 -6.60 -22.66
N ASN A 399 -3.32 -5.58 -21.96
CA ASN A 399 -2.17 -5.71 -21.06
C ASN A 399 -2.58 -6.48 -19.80
N TYR A 400 -1.78 -7.47 -19.40
CA TYR A 400 -2.03 -8.28 -18.22
C TYR A 400 -1.64 -7.59 -16.91
N HIS A 401 -0.85 -6.50 -16.98
CA HIS A 401 -0.47 -5.74 -15.79
C HIS A 401 -1.66 -4.95 -15.24
N ASN A 402 -2.34 -4.18 -16.11
CA ASN A 402 -3.53 -3.44 -15.73
C ASN A 402 -4.43 -3.18 -16.95
N ASP A 403 -5.73 -3.46 -16.81
CA ASP A 403 -6.72 -3.32 -17.90
C ASP A 403 -6.92 -1.86 -18.34
N GLY A 404 -6.57 -0.88 -17.54
CA GLY A 404 -6.64 0.56 -17.83
C GLY A 404 -5.27 1.21 -18.02
N LEU A 405 -4.22 0.42 -18.36
CA LEU A 405 -2.87 0.94 -18.51
C LEU A 405 -2.74 1.85 -19.74
N LEU A 406 -2.18 3.04 -19.54
CA LEU A 406 -1.93 4.03 -20.57
C LEU A 406 -0.43 4.11 -20.88
N MET A 407 -0.14 4.48 -22.12
CA MET A 407 1.13 5.05 -22.56
C MET A 407 0.89 6.46 -23.09
N ALA A 408 1.87 7.35 -22.90
CA ALA A 408 1.83 8.71 -23.41
C ALA A 408 2.87 8.88 -24.51
N TYR A 409 2.48 9.43 -25.66
CA TYR A 409 3.34 9.61 -26.80
C TYR A 409 3.48 11.08 -27.16
N LEU A 410 4.72 11.51 -27.39
CA LEU A 410 5.08 12.86 -27.84
C LEU A 410 5.65 12.74 -29.26
N PRO A 411 4.83 13.01 -30.28
CA PRO A 411 5.20 12.77 -31.71
C PRO A 411 6.42 13.56 -32.17
N LYS A 412 6.55 14.83 -31.75
CA LYS A 412 7.66 15.70 -32.10
C LYS A 412 9.02 15.14 -31.64
N GLU A 413 9.08 14.59 -30.43
CA GLU A 413 10.28 14.00 -29.85
C GLU A 413 10.42 12.51 -30.15
N LYS A 414 9.43 11.89 -30.81
CA LYS A 414 9.31 10.44 -30.97
C LYS A 414 9.54 9.68 -29.68
N LEU A 415 9.05 10.27 -28.57
CA LEU A 415 9.23 9.76 -27.22
C LEU A 415 7.94 9.12 -26.73
N LEU A 416 8.05 7.87 -26.33
CA LEU A 416 7.00 7.15 -25.60
C LEU A 416 7.31 7.17 -24.12
N VAL A 417 6.33 7.51 -23.27
CA VAL A 417 6.37 7.38 -21.82
C VAL A 417 5.49 6.20 -21.43
N GLN A 418 6.06 5.24 -20.74
CA GLN A 418 5.34 4.08 -20.22
C GLN A 418 5.72 3.79 -18.75
N ALA A 419 4.83 3.16 -18.02
CA ALA A 419 5.02 2.82 -16.61
C ALA A 419 5.49 1.36 -16.46
N ASP A 420 4.55 0.42 -16.37
CA ASP A 420 4.80 -0.94 -15.86
C ASP A 420 4.71 -2.05 -16.92
N ALA A 421 4.66 -1.67 -18.20
CA ALA A 421 4.69 -2.67 -19.27
C ALA A 421 6.12 -3.17 -19.56
N PHE A 422 7.14 -2.39 -19.21
CA PHE A 422 8.54 -2.77 -19.31
C PHE A 422 9.40 -2.05 -18.26
N HIS A 423 10.25 -2.79 -17.56
CA HIS A 423 11.20 -2.25 -16.58
C HIS A 423 12.62 -2.62 -16.97
N PRO A 424 13.41 -1.71 -17.52
CA PRO A 424 14.82 -1.94 -17.73
C PRO A 424 15.52 -1.98 -16.36
N ARG A 425 16.28 -3.06 -16.11
CA ARG A 425 17.17 -3.13 -14.94
C ARG A 425 18.60 -3.18 -15.43
N PRO A 426 19.38 -2.10 -15.28
CA PRO A 426 20.80 -2.12 -15.58
C PRO A 426 21.50 -3.27 -14.81
N GLY A 427 22.22 -4.13 -15.52
CA GLY A 427 22.98 -5.22 -14.94
C GLY A 427 22.15 -6.47 -14.53
N ALA A 428 20.85 -6.51 -14.74
CA ALA A 428 20.08 -7.73 -14.57
C ALA A 428 20.28 -8.64 -15.78
N THR A 429 20.83 -9.84 -15.52
CA THR A 429 20.75 -10.93 -16.48
C THR A 429 19.32 -11.45 -16.46
N TRP A 430 18.50 -10.98 -17.39
CA TRP A 430 17.15 -11.48 -17.58
C TRP A 430 17.22 -12.88 -18.17
N SER A 431 17.08 -13.90 -17.37
CA SER A 431 16.79 -15.25 -17.86
C SER A 431 15.28 -15.48 -17.83
N TYR A 432 14.56 -14.84 -18.73
CA TYR A 432 13.22 -15.30 -19.06
C TYR A 432 13.33 -16.40 -20.10
N PRO A 433 12.76 -17.58 -19.90
CA PRO A 433 12.69 -18.63 -20.94
C PRO A 433 11.82 -18.18 -22.12
N SER A 434 11.05 -17.09 -21.98
CA SER A 434 10.24 -16.43 -23.01
C SER A 434 10.17 -14.92 -22.72
N PRO A 435 9.98 -14.08 -23.74
CA PRO A 435 9.79 -12.63 -23.53
C PRO A 435 8.65 -12.35 -22.55
N PRO A 436 8.77 -11.33 -21.67
CA PRO A 436 7.71 -10.97 -20.73
C PRO A 436 6.45 -10.55 -21.49
N GLN A 437 5.31 -11.18 -21.18
CA GLN A 437 4.04 -10.93 -21.87
C GLN A 437 3.62 -9.46 -21.87
N PHE A 438 3.90 -8.72 -20.79
CA PHE A 438 3.60 -7.29 -20.69
C PHE A 438 4.41 -6.47 -21.71
N THR A 439 5.69 -6.81 -21.89
CA THR A 439 6.58 -6.14 -22.83
C THR A 439 6.24 -6.50 -24.28
N VAL A 440 5.92 -7.78 -24.55
CA VAL A 440 5.41 -8.19 -25.86
C VAL A 440 4.17 -7.41 -26.23
N ASN A 441 3.20 -7.35 -25.32
CA ASN A 441 1.95 -6.63 -25.52
C ASN A 441 2.17 -5.10 -25.70
N LEU A 442 3.09 -4.49 -24.95
CA LEU A 442 3.47 -3.09 -25.15
C LEU A 442 3.97 -2.87 -26.59
N TYR A 443 4.94 -3.68 -27.03
CA TYR A 443 5.52 -3.55 -28.37
C TYR A 443 4.45 -3.75 -29.46
N GLU A 444 3.59 -4.74 -29.33
CA GLU A 444 2.48 -4.98 -30.26
C GLU A 444 1.48 -3.82 -30.28
N ASN A 445 1.19 -3.16 -29.16
CA ASN A 445 0.35 -1.96 -29.13
C ASN A 445 1.02 -0.76 -29.80
N ILE A 446 2.35 -0.59 -29.67
CA ILE A 446 3.10 0.44 -30.37
C ILE A 446 2.96 0.25 -31.88
N GLN A 447 3.14 -0.97 -32.38
CA GLN A 447 3.02 -1.30 -33.81
C GLN A 447 1.57 -1.17 -34.32
N ALA A 448 0.59 -1.70 -33.59
CA ALA A 448 -0.81 -1.67 -33.98
C ALA A 448 -1.41 -0.25 -34.01
N GLN A 449 -0.83 0.70 -33.30
CA GLN A 449 -1.22 2.10 -33.26
C GLN A 449 -0.32 2.97 -34.15
N GLU A 450 0.60 2.34 -34.92
CA GLU A 450 1.48 2.98 -35.88
C GLU A 450 2.30 4.14 -35.30
N LEU A 451 2.76 3.98 -34.03
CA LEU A 451 3.54 5.02 -33.35
C LEU A 451 4.99 4.99 -33.80
N ASP A 452 5.49 6.12 -34.34
CA ASP A 452 6.90 6.28 -34.73
C ASP A 452 7.78 6.61 -33.53
N VAL A 453 8.07 5.60 -32.72
CA VAL A 453 8.81 5.72 -31.46
C VAL A 453 10.31 5.54 -31.71
N ALA A 454 11.11 6.51 -31.29
CA ALA A 454 12.56 6.41 -31.27
C ALA A 454 13.11 6.06 -29.88
N ARG A 455 12.52 6.64 -28.83
CA ARG A 455 12.94 6.48 -27.43
C ARG A 455 11.76 6.17 -26.54
N VAL A 456 12.02 5.42 -25.46
CA VAL A 456 11.03 5.08 -24.44
C VAL A 456 11.54 5.54 -23.07
N LEU A 457 10.77 6.41 -22.39
CA LEU A 457 10.99 6.76 -20.99
C LEU A 457 10.21 5.78 -20.12
N HIS A 458 10.91 5.19 -19.19
CA HIS A 458 10.37 4.26 -18.21
C HIS A 458 10.20 4.96 -16.86
N ILE A 459 9.00 5.00 -16.36
CA ILE A 459 8.70 5.68 -15.08
C ILE A 459 9.54 5.11 -13.91
N HIS A 460 9.84 3.81 -13.97
CA HIS A 460 10.70 3.13 -12.98
C HIS A 460 12.20 3.12 -13.34
N GLY A 461 12.63 3.71 -14.44
CA GLY A 461 14.07 3.75 -14.72
C GLY A 461 14.50 4.24 -16.09
N GLY A 462 15.05 5.37 -16.22
CA GLY A 462 15.81 5.84 -17.36
C GLY A 462 15.04 6.00 -18.70
N ILE A 463 15.80 6.21 -19.77
CA ILE A 463 15.32 6.36 -21.13
C ILE A 463 16.16 5.47 -22.04
N ASP A 464 15.50 4.63 -22.82
CA ASP A 464 16.16 3.70 -23.73
C ASP A 464 15.69 3.91 -25.20
N PRO A 465 16.50 3.53 -26.20
CA PRO A 465 16.04 3.38 -27.57
C PRO A 465 14.93 2.32 -27.65
N ILE A 466 13.98 2.49 -28.58
CA ILE A 466 12.90 1.50 -28.81
C ILE A 466 13.43 0.09 -29.07
N ALA A 467 14.62 -0.04 -29.66
CA ALA A 467 15.27 -1.32 -29.92
C ALA A 467 15.49 -2.16 -28.66
N VAL A 468 15.65 -1.53 -27.48
CA VAL A 468 15.76 -2.24 -26.19
C VAL A 468 14.43 -2.92 -25.85
N VAL A 469 13.31 -2.21 -26.05
CA VAL A 469 11.96 -2.78 -25.83
C VAL A 469 11.67 -3.88 -26.86
N ALA A 470 12.00 -3.66 -28.13
CA ALA A 470 11.84 -4.64 -29.20
C ALA A 470 12.60 -5.94 -28.89
N LYS A 471 13.87 -5.81 -28.52
CA LYS A 471 14.70 -6.96 -28.10
C LYS A 471 14.12 -7.68 -26.89
N ALA A 472 13.66 -6.96 -25.87
CA ALA A 472 13.03 -7.54 -24.68
C ALA A 472 11.69 -8.23 -25.03
N ALA A 473 10.98 -7.76 -26.05
CA ALA A 473 9.78 -8.41 -26.60
C ALA A 473 10.08 -9.58 -27.54
N GLY A 474 11.36 -9.97 -27.71
CA GLY A 474 11.75 -11.04 -28.62
C GLY A 474 11.58 -10.68 -30.11
N ARG A 475 11.67 -9.39 -30.43
CA ARG A 475 11.61 -8.88 -31.80
C ARG A 475 13.01 -8.41 -32.23
N PRO A 476 13.33 -8.47 -33.55
CA PRO A 476 14.64 -8.09 -34.07
C PRO A 476 14.93 -6.59 -33.91
#